data_777840d86f5031a245e88ebe6c247970
#
_entry.id   777840d86f5031a245e88ebe6c247970
#
_cell.length_a   1.000
_cell.length_b   1.000
_cell.length_c   1.000
_cell.angle_alpha   90.00
_cell.angle_beta   90.00
_cell.angle_gamma   90.00
#
_symmetry.space_group_name_H-M   'P 1'
#
loop_
_entity.id
_entity.type
_entity.pdbx_description
1 polymer ?
#
loop_
_entity_poly.entity_id
_entity_poly.type
_entity_poly.pdbx_seq_one_letter_code
_entity_poly.pdbx_strand_id
1 'polypeptide(L)'
;MIDISIIIVNYNVKEYIVDCIQSIIRWTPETIQYEIIVVDNNSQDGSVNALETKFPEITILKNKNNIGFTRAINQGANIANGAYLFLLNPDTLFLEDSMTTLYSFLERNRHVGIVGPKLISTDENIQQSYWKYPTLISSLLSIYHLDFLNNNKNHAHYDKSNYLSVDAISGGAFFLAKNLFNDLNGFNDNLFWMEDMDFCKRASTLGHKIAYLPNTKLIHYIGKSSEKNWVVTISNRLLSKIKYFKLHHGSSEVMTLITAIYLLVVVKCAYLLFLSPFSSVYRKKFIGYLTTLKLLLNKQYQIGL
;
A
#
# COMPACT_ATOMS: atom_id res chain seq x y z
N MET A 1 -25.96 -8.98 -10.19
CA MET A 1 -24.88 -8.01 -10.60
C MET A 1 -23.89 -7.98 -9.44
N ILE A 2 -22.59 -8.02 -9.69
CA ILE A 2 -21.58 -8.01 -8.62
C ILE A 2 -21.44 -6.59 -8.10
N ASP A 3 -21.54 -6.42 -6.78
CA ASP A 3 -21.39 -5.12 -6.12
C ASP A 3 -19.91 -4.78 -5.92
N ILE A 4 -19.11 -5.75 -5.45
CA ILE A 4 -17.74 -5.54 -5.00
C ILE A 4 -16.81 -6.58 -5.62
N SER A 5 -15.70 -6.13 -6.22
CA SER A 5 -14.56 -7.00 -6.56
C SER A 5 -13.44 -6.78 -5.55
N ILE A 6 -13.08 -7.83 -4.84
CA ILE A 6 -11.98 -7.85 -3.87
C ILE A 6 -10.72 -8.30 -4.60
N ILE A 7 -9.71 -7.45 -4.63
CA ILE A 7 -8.45 -7.70 -5.34
C ILE A 7 -7.33 -7.89 -4.33
N ILE A 8 -6.70 -9.05 -4.36
CA ILE A 8 -5.64 -9.44 -3.42
C ILE A 8 -4.40 -9.85 -4.22
N VAL A 9 -3.26 -9.23 -3.93
CA VAL A 9 -1.98 -9.61 -4.54
C VAL A 9 -1.26 -10.61 -3.65
N ASN A 10 -0.96 -11.80 -4.19
CA ASN A 10 -0.25 -12.86 -3.50
C ASN A 10 1.22 -12.94 -3.92
N TYR A 11 2.13 -13.02 -2.94
CA TYR A 11 3.53 -13.37 -3.17
C TYR A 11 4.16 -14.05 -1.95
N ASN A 12 4.20 -15.39 -1.96
CA ASN A 12 4.82 -16.22 -0.91
C ASN A 12 4.29 -15.95 0.51
N VAL A 13 2.96 -15.88 0.67
CA VAL A 13 2.26 -15.63 1.95
C VAL A 13 1.08 -16.59 2.15
N LYS A 14 1.28 -17.88 1.86
CA LYS A 14 0.25 -18.93 1.83
C LYS A 14 -0.71 -18.92 3.01
N GLU A 15 -0.20 -18.93 4.23
CA GLU A 15 -1.05 -19.02 5.42
C GLU A 15 -1.92 -17.78 5.57
N TYR A 16 -1.31 -16.61 5.38
CA TYR A 16 -2.02 -15.33 5.51
C TYR A 16 -3.13 -15.16 4.48
N ILE A 17 -2.88 -15.46 3.20
CA ILE A 17 -3.90 -15.29 2.16
C ILE A 17 -5.06 -16.27 2.33
N VAL A 18 -4.81 -17.50 2.78
CA VAL A 18 -5.86 -18.48 3.08
C VAL A 18 -6.76 -17.97 4.19
N ASP A 19 -6.18 -17.49 5.29
CA ASP A 19 -6.92 -16.95 6.43
C ASP A 19 -7.66 -15.66 6.06
N CYS A 20 -7.06 -14.80 5.24
CA CYS A 20 -7.69 -13.60 4.71
C CYS A 20 -8.98 -13.94 3.96
N ILE A 21 -8.91 -14.82 2.96
CA ILE A 21 -10.07 -15.22 2.15
C ILE A 21 -11.13 -15.91 3.01
N GLN A 22 -10.73 -16.79 3.91
CA GLN A 22 -11.66 -17.46 4.82
C GLN A 22 -12.40 -16.46 5.71
N SER A 23 -11.71 -15.40 6.18
CA SER A 23 -12.32 -14.34 6.99
C SER A 23 -13.29 -13.47 6.17
N ILE A 24 -12.99 -13.19 4.91
CA ILE A 24 -13.89 -12.47 4.00
C ILE A 24 -15.20 -13.26 3.84
N ILE A 25 -15.10 -14.54 3.49
CA ILE A 25 -16.27 -15.43 3.31
C ILE A 25 -17.09 -15.52 4.59
N ARG A 26 -16.44 -15.64 5.74
CA ARG A 26 -17.11 -15.74 7.04
C ARG A 26 -17.90 -14.52 7.45
N TRP A 27 -17.38 -13.32 7.18
CA TRP A 27 -17.91 -12.08 7.72
C TRP A 27 -18.67 -11.21 6.70
N THR A 28 -18.67 -11.58 5.41
CA THR A 28 -19.46 -10.88 4.40
C THR A 28 -20.85 -11.50 4.32
N PRO A 29 -21.93 -10.74 4.54
CA PRO A 29 -23.29 -11.27 4.48
C PRO A 29 -23.72 -11.57 3.04
N GLU A 30 -24.64 -12.52 2.86
CA GLU A 30 -25.18 -12.94 1.56
C GLU A 30 -25.87 -11.81 0.77
N THR A 31 -26.24 -10.74 1.46
CA THR A 31 -26.85 -9.54 0.85
C THR A 31 -25.87 -8.74 -0.04
N ILE A 32 -24.57 -8.94 0.12
CA ILE A 32 -23.53 -8.32 -0.70
C ILE A 32 -23.08 -9.33 -1.77
N GLN A 33 -23.23 -8.97 -3.04
CA GLN A 33 -22.72 -9.76 -4.15
C GLN A 33 -21.27 -9.38 -4.43
N TYR A 34 -20.35 -10.30 -4.19
CA TYR A 34 -18.92 -10.03 -4.37
C TYR A 34 -18.20 -11.13 -5.15
N GLU A 35 -17.06 -10.79 -5.71
CA GLU A 35 -16.09 -11.72 -6.26
C GLU A 35 -14.72 -11.48 -5.61
N ILE A 36 -13.90 -12.53 -5.55
CA ILE A 36 -12.52 -12.45 -5.08
C ILE A 36 -11.60 -12.76 -6.26
N ILE A 37 -10.68 -11.83 -6.53
CA ILE A 37 -9.67 -11.91 -7.58
C ILE A 37 -8.30 -11.90 -6.90
N VAL A 38 -7.60 -13.02 -6.96
CA VAL A 38 -6.22 -13.13 -6.48
C VAL A 38 -5.27 -13.00 -7.67
N VAL A 39 -4.32 -12.06 -7.57
CA VAL A 39 -3.24 -11.95 -8.56
C VAL A 39 -1.97 -12.50 -7.93
N ASP A 40 -1.56 -13.68 -8.38
CA ASP A 40 -0.36 -14.35 -7.89
C ASP A 40 0.88 -13.91 -8.66
N ASN A 41 1.84 -13.35 -7.95
CA ASN A 41 3.09 -12.84 -8.50
C ASN A 41 4.20 -13.91 -8.55
N ASN A 42 3.88 -15.13 -9.03
CA ASN A 42 4.80 -16.26 -9.14
C ASN A 42 5.25 -16.78 -7.77
N SER A 43 4.30 -17.08 -6.89
CA SER A 43 4.57 -17.68 -5.58
C SER A 43 5.11 -19.11 -5.70
N GLN A 44 6.04 -19.47 -4.80
CA GLN A 44 6.69 -20.78 -4.75
C GLN A 44 6.39 -21.55 -3.45
N ASP A 45 5.50 -21.01 -2.61
CA ASP A 45 5.16 -21.56 -1.28
C ASP A 45 3.95 -22.52 -1.28
N GLY A 46 3.40 -22.80 -2.47
CA GLY A 46 2.21 -23.63 -2.65
C GLY A 46 0.90 -22.90 -2.32
N SER A 47 0.89 -21.56 -2.22
CA SER A 47 -0.31 -20.76 -1.97
C SER A 47 -1.35 -20.95 -3.08
N VAL A 48 -0.94 -20.92 -4.36
CA VAL A 48 -1.86 -21.09 -5.49
C VAL A 48 -2.61 -22.42 -5.41
N ASN A 49 -1.92 -23.53 -5.20
CA ASN A 49 -2.54 -24.85 -5.08
C ASN A 49 -3.50 -24.95 -3.88
N ALA A 50 -3.12 -24.33 -2.76
CA ALA A 50 -3.99 -24.28 -1.58
C ALA A 50 -5.28 -23.46 -1.85
N LEU A 51 -5.18 -22.36 -2.59
CA LEU A 51 -6.32 -21.54 -2.95
C LEU A 51 -7.25 -22.26 -3.92
N GLU A 52 -6.72 -22.86 -5.00
CA GLU A 52 -7.49 -23.64 -5.97
C GLU A 52 -8.26 -24.81 -5.33
N THR A 53 -7.66 -25.42 -4.30
CA THR A 53 -8.27 -26.55 -3.59
C THR A 53 -9.35 -26.11 -2.61
N LYS A 54 -9.08 -25.01 -1.84
CA LYS A 54 -9.99 -24.57 -0.77
C LYS A 54 -11.12 -23.66 -1.23
N PHE A 55 -10.87 -22.89 -2.28
CA PHE A 55 -11.77 -21.83 -2.76
C PHE A 55 -11.90 -21.90 -4.29
N PRO A 56 -12.54 -22.95 -4.85
CA PRO A 56 -12.60 -23.14 -6.30
C PRO A 56 -13.40 -22.06 -7.04
N GLU A 57 -14.17 -21.25 -6.32
CA GLU A 57 -15.00 -20.17 -6.88
C GLU A 57 -14.23 -18.86 -7.10
N ILE A 58 -13.03 -18.70 -6.53
CA ILE A 58 -12.26 -17.46 -6.72
C ILE A 58 -11.51 -17.43 -8.06
N THR A 59 -11.31 -16.25 -8.58
CA THR A 59 -10.50 -16.05 -9.79
C THR A 59 -9.03 -15.88 -9.43
N ILE A 60 -8.14 -16.68 -10.02
CA ILE A 60 -6.69 -16.58 -9.79
C ILE A 60 -5.98 -16.23 -11.10
N LEU A 61 -5.35 -15.05 -11.14
CA LEU A 61 -4.43 -14.66 -12.21
C LEU A 61 -3.00 -15.03 -11.83
N LYS A 62 -2.35 -15.90 -12.59
CA LYS A 62 -0.99 -16.39 -12.32
C LYS A 62 0.03 -15.67 -13.20
N ASN A 63 0.86 -14.84 -12.62
CA ASN A 63 1.97 -14.19 -13.32
C ASN A 63 3.18 -15.14 -13.45
N LYS A 64 3.90 -15.04 -14.56
CA LYS A 64 5.14 -15.81 -14.78
C LYS A 64 6.31 -15.29 -13.95
N ASN A 65 6.25 -14.04 -13.50
CA ASN A 65 7.26 -13.35 -12.69
C ASN A 65 6.57 -12.44 -11.70
N ASN A 66 7.29 -12.01 -10.66
CA ASN A 66 6.81 -10.95 -9.79
C ASN A 66 6.87 -9.60 -10.54
N ILE A 67 5.71 -9.07 -10.91
CA ILE A 67 5.57 -7.80 -11.64
C ILE A 67 5.38 -6.59 -10.73
N GLY A 68 5.35 -6.79 -9.42
CA GLY A 68 5.12 -5.77 -8.40
C GLY A 68 3.65 -5.57 -8.05
N PHE A 69 3.43 -4.87 -6.93
CA PHE A 69 2.10 -4.71 -6.33
C PHE A 69 1.16 -3.89 -7.24
N THR A 70 1.58 -2.72 -7.66
CA THR A 70 0.74 -1.79 -8.46
C THR A 70 0.24 -2.40 -9.76
N ARG A 71 1.14 -3.06 -10.51
CA ARG A 71 0.79 -3.73 -11.76
C ARG A 71 -0.16 -4.90 -11.52
N ALA A 72 0.07 -5.67 -10.46
CA ALA A 72 -0.81 -6.78 -10.11
C ALA A 72 -2.22 -6.29 -9.70
N ILE A 73 -2.31 -5.21 -8.91
CA ILE A 73 -3.61 -4.57 -8.63
C ILE A 73 -4.29 -4.11 -9.90
N ASN A 74 -3.57 -3.42 -10.80
CA ASN A 74 -4.12 -2.96 -12.07
C ASN A 74 -4.62 -4.13 -12.94
N GLN A 75 -3.90 -5.27 -12.97
CA GLN A 75 -4.37 -6.49 -13.66
C GLN A 75 -5.67 -7.01 -13.07
N GLY A 76 -5.77 -7.12 -11.74
CA GLY A 76 -6.99 -7.58 -11.07
C GLY A 76 -8.18 -6.64 -11.34
N ALA A 77 -7.94 -5.32 -11.27
CA ALA A 77 -8.97 -4.31 -11.53
C ALA A 77 -9.50 -4.35 -12.98
N ASN A 78 -8.66 -4.69 -13.95
CA ASN A 78 -9.06 -4.79 -15.35
C ASN A 78 -10.08 -5.91 -15.62
N ILE A 79 -10.06 -6.99 -14.85
CA ILE A 79 -11.00 -8.11 -15.02
C ILE A 79 -12.15 -8.08 -14.01
N ALA A 80 -12.10 -7.15 -13.04
CA ALA A 80 -13.12 -6.97 -12.02
C ALA A 80 -14.47 -6.62 -12.63
N ASN A 81 -15.58 -7.19 -12.10
CA ASN A 81 -16.95 -6.94 -12.58
C ASN A 81 -17.76 -6.10 -11.58
N GLY A 82 -17.29 -5.92 -10.35
CA GLY A 82 -17.96 -5.16 -9.32
C GLY A 82 -18.01 -3.66 -9.61
N ALA A 83 -19.06 -3.02 -9.13
CA ALA A 83 -19.19 -1.55 -9.17
C ALA A 83 -18.15 -0.86 -8.25
N TYR A 84 -17.74 -1.55 -7.20
CA TYR A 84 -16.71 -1.11 -6.26
C TYR A 84 -15.53 -2.07 -6.27
N LEU A 85 -14.34 -1.54 -5.97
CA LEU A 85 -13.11 -2.30 -5.77
C LEU A 85 -12.73 -2.26 -4.30
N PHE A 86 -12.35 -3.40 -3.75
CA PHE A 86 -11.68 -3.50 -2.47
C PHE A 86 -10.27 -4.04 -2.68
N LEU A 87 -9.28 -3.16 -2.70
CA LEU A 87 -7.88 -3.52 -2.79
C LEU A 87 -7.42 -3.90 -1.40
N LEU A 88 -7.04 -5.15 -1.20
CA LEU A 88 -6.80 -5.71 0.12
C LEU A 88 -5.46 -6.46 0.17
N ASN A 89 -4.68 -6.23 1.22
CA ASN A 89 -3.46 -6.99 1.44
C ASN A 89 -3.79 -8.44 1.85
N PRO A 90 -2.97 -9.42 1.43
CA PRO A 90 -3.18 -10.83 1.77
C PRO A 90 -2.99 -11.15 3.25
N ASP A 91 -2.38 -10.25 4.02
CA ASP A 91 -2.11 -10.36 5.45
C ASP A 91 -3.10 -9.53 6.31
N THR A 92 -4.36 -9.46 5.86
CA THR A 92 -5.47 -8.85 6.60
C THR A 92 -6.51 -9.88 7.02
N LEU A 93 -7.23 -9.63 8.14
CA LEU A 93 -8.35 -10.45 8.58
C LEU A 93 -9.56 -9.59 8.93
N PHE A 94 -10.72 -10.03 8.50
CA PHE A 94 -12.02 -9.49 8.92
C PHE A 94 -12.37 -10.04 10.31
N LEU A 95 -12.86 -9.18 11.18
CA LEU A 95 -13.37 -9.53 12.52
C LEU A 95 -14.87 -9.31 12.66
N GLU A 96 -15.45 -8.61 11.69
CA GLU A 96 -16.83 -8.15 11.67
C GLU A 96 -17.25 -7.88 10.21
N ASP A 97 -18.53 -7.57 9.98
CA ASP A 97 -19.01 -7.15 8.65
C ASP A 97 -18.52 -5.74 8.29
N SER A 98 -17.23 -5.67 7.98
CA SER A 98 -16.59 -4.44 7.47
C SER A 98 -17.01 -4.13 6.04
N MET A 99 -17.38 -5.15 5.25
CA MET A 99 -17.73 -5.00 3.84
C MET A 99 -18.98 -4.13 3.67
N THR A 100 -20.08 -4.50 4.34
CA THR A 100 -21.32 -3.72 4.28
C THR A 100 -21.14 -2.31 4.82
N THR A 101 -20.29 -2.14 5.87
CA THR A 101 -20.01 -0.83 6.45
C THR A 101 -19.31 0.08 5.44
N LEU A 102 -18.27 -0.39 4.77
CA LEU A 102 -17.52 0.38 3.75
C LEU A 102 -18.39 0.68 2.52
N TYR A 103 -19.11 -0.33 2.02
CA TYR A 103 -20.00 -0.22 0.87
C TYR A 103 -21.13 0.80 1.14
N SER A 104 -21.88 0.62 2.22
CA SER A 104 -22.98 1.52 2.59
C SER A 104 -22.50 2.94 2.85
N PHE A 105 -21.27 3.10 3.36
CA PHE A 105 -20.70 4.41 3.57
C PHE A 105 -20.47 5.16 2.24
N LEU A 106 -19.85 4.54 1.24
CA LEU A 106 -19.66 5.19 -0.06
C LEU A 106 -20.97 5.43 -0.80
N GLU A 107 -21.95 4.51 -0.69
CA GLU A 107 -23.28 4.70 -1.26
C GLU A 107 -23.98 5.96 -0.72
N ARG A 108 -23.83 6.25 0.57
CA ARG A 108 -24.44 7.42 1.24
C ARG A 108 -23.63 8.70 1.10
N ASN A 109 -22.33 8.61 0.77
CA ASN A 109 -21.39 9.75 0.75
C ASN A 109 -20.73 9.88 -0.62
N ARG A 110 -21.49 10.17 -1.67
CA ARG A 110 -21.02 10.22 -3.07
C ARG A 110 -19.88 11.21 -3.34
N HIS A 111 -19.63 12.18 -2.45
CA HIS A 111 -18.50 13.09 -2.53
C HIS A 111 -17.19 12.47 -2.00
N VAL A 112 -17.27 11.32 -1.33
CA VAL A 112 -16.11 10.53 -0.90
C VAL A 112 -15.78 9.55 -2.02
N GLY A 113 -14.55 9.59 -2.51
CA GLY A 113 -14.08 8.67 -3.57
C GLY A 113 -13.43 7.41 -3.02
N ILE A 114 -12.80 7.51 -1.83
CA ILE A 114 -11.98 6.46 -1.26
C ILE A 114 -12.25 6.37 0.25
N VAL A 115 -12.40 5.15 0.75
CA VAL A 115 -12.57 4.90 2.18
C VAL A 115 -11.69 3.74 2.65
N GLY A 116 -11.15 3.87 3.86
CA GLY A 116 -10.39 2.80 4.52
C GLY A 116 -10.85 2.58 5.95
N PRO A 117 -10.77 1.32 6.44
CA PRO A 117 -11.07 0.94 7.81
C PRO A 117 -9.91 1.27 8.76
N LYS A 118 -10.17 1.14 10.06
CA LYS A 118 -9.11 1.06 11.06
C LYS A 118 -8.34 -0.24 10.89
N LEU A 119 -7.02 -0.14 10.81
CA LEU A 119 -6.14 -1.30 10.90
C LEU A 119 -5.62 -1.46 12.32
N ILE A 120 -5.62 -2.70 12.81
CA ILE A 120 -5.09 -3.07 14.13
C ILE A 120 -4.11 -4.23 14.01
N SER A 121 -3.21 -4.37 14.98
CA SER A 121 -2.38 -5.57 15.10
C SER A 121 -3.17 -6.72 15.75
N THR A 122 -2.57 -7.91 15.80
CA THR A 122 -3.12 -9.05 16.54
C THR A 122 -3.29 -8.79 18.04
N ASP A 123 -2.51 -7.88 18.60
CA ASP A 123 -2.60 -7.44 20.00
C ASP A 123 -3.56 -6.26 20.18
N GLU A 124 -4.45 -6.03 19.19
CA GLU A 124 -5.43 -4.95 19.16
C GLU A 124 -4.85 -3.52 19.19
N ASN A 125 -3.54 -3.35 19.03
CA ASN A 125 -2.94 -2.03 18.95
C ASN A 125 -3.31 -1.37 17.63
N ILE A 126 -3.72 -0.10 17.68
CA ILE A 126 -4.08 0.67 16.50
C ILE A 126 -2.82 0.89 15.65
N GLN A 127 -2.89 0.51 14.38
CA GLN A 127 -1.87 0.81 13.39
C GLN A 127 -2.21 2.11 12.68
N GLN A 128 -1.18 2.89 12.39
CA GLN A 128 -1.36 4.07 11.56
C GLN A 128 -1.76 3.62 10.15
N SER A 129 -2.97 3.97 9.72
CA SER A 129 -3.54 3.58 8.43
C SER A 129 -4.05 4.77 7.61
N TYR A 130 -3.72 5.99 8.03
CA TYR A 130 -3.95 7.21 7.25
C TYR A 130 -2.82 8.22 7.48
N TRP A 131 -2.58 9.09 6.52
CA TRP A 131 -1.46 10.05 6.50
C TRP A 131 -1.88 11.38 5.92
N LYS A 132 -1.05 12.41 6.18
CA LYS A 132 -1.01 13.65 5.42
C LYS A 132 -0.11 13.50 4.19
N TYR A 133 -0.40 14.28 3.16
CA TYR A 133 0.51 14.34 2.01
C TYR A 133 1.90 14.82 2.46
N PRO A 134 2.96 14.17 1.96
CA PRO A 134 4.31 14.54 2.34
C PRO A 134 4.68 15.93 1.79
N THR A 135 5.15 16.79 2.68
CA THR A 135 5.81 18.05 2.34
C THR A 135 7.32 17.83 2.29
N LEU A 136 8.09 18.78 1.73
CA LEU A 136 9.54 18.70 1.74
C LEU A 136 10.07 18.57 3.18
N ILE A 137 9.59 19.40 4.09
CA ILE A 137 10.02 19.39 5.50
C ILE A 137 9.71 18.04 6.16
N SER A 138 8.47 17.55 6.06
CA SER A 138 8.11 16.24 6.67
C SER A 138 8.92 15.10 6.06
N SER A 139 9.23 15.15 4.77
CA SER A 139 10.03 14.15 4.08
C SER A 139 11.49 14.18 4.52
N LEU A 140 12.08 15.36 4.70
CA LEU A 140 13.44 15.52 5.23
C LEU A 140 13.54 15.01 6.67
N LEU A 141 12.60 15.37 7.53
CA LEU A 141 12.56 14.86 8.90
C LEU A 141 12.45 13.33 8.92
N SER A 142 11.58 12.76 8.08
CA SER A 142 11.38 11.30 8.01
C SER A 142 12.63 10.55 7.54
N ILE A 143 13.35 11.01 6.52
CA ILE A 143 14.55 10.30 6.03
C ILE A 143 15.71 10.36 7.03
N TYR A 144 15.77 11.40 7.88
CA TYR A 144 16.78 11.51 8.93
C TYR A 144 16.32 10.99 10.31
N HIS A 145 15.14 10.35 10.38
CA HIS A 145 14.54 9.85 11.63
C HIS A 145 14.29 10.93 12.70
N LEU A 146 13.95 12.11 12.25
CA LEU A 146 13.63 13.29 13.08
C LEU A 146 12.13 13.58 13.13
N ASP A 147 11.29 12.56 12.91
CA ASP A 147 9.82 12.70 12.87
C ASP A 147 9.24 13.26 14.18
N PHE A 148 9.95 13.08 15.32
CA PHE A 148 9.56 13.65 16.60
C PHE A 148 9.57 15.19 16.63
N LEU A 149 10.29 15.85 15.71
CA LEU A 149 10.27 17.29 15.53
C LEU A 149 9.10 17.76 14.68
N ASN A 150 8.37 16.84 14.07
CA ASN A 150 7.23 17.17 13.25
C ASN A 150 5.99 17.39 14.13
N ASN A 151 5.71 18.66 14.48
CA ASN A 151 4.51 19.03 15.23
C ASN A 151 3.20 18.85 14.44
N ASN A 152 3.26 18.47 13.17
CA ASN A 152 2.11 18.09 12.37
C ASN A 152 1.61 16.69 12.78
N LYS A 153 1.13 16.56 14.02
CA LYS A 153 0.30 15.43 14.41
C LYS A 153 -0.81 15.29 13.38
N ASN A 154 -1.14 14.07 13.00
CA ASN A 154 -2.24 13.78 12.09
C ASN A 154 -3.55 14.36 12.67
N HIS A 155 -3.78 15.65 12.44
CA HIS A 155 -5.07 16.28 12.76
C HIS A 155 -6.05 15.87 11.66
N ALA A 156 -6.62 14.69 11.81
CA ALA A 156 -7.78 14.32 11.04
C ALA A 156 -8.97 15.11 11.63
N HIS A 157 -9.74 15.76 10.78
CA HIS A 157 -10.95 16.45 11.20
C HIS A 157 -12.10 15.45 11.20
N TYR A 158 -12.75 15.28 12.34
CA TYR A 158 -14.03 14.59 12.39
C TYR A 158 -15.06 15.36 11.57
N ASP A 159 -15.56 14.73 10.52
CA ASP A 159 -16.75 15.22 9.84
C ASP A 159 -17.98 14.89 10.70
N LYS A 160 -19.05 15.67 10.58
CA LYS A 160 -20.32 15.45 11.28
C LYS A 160 -20.93 14.06 11.04
N SER A 161 -20.43 13.32 10.05
CA SER A 161 -20.84 11.98 9.61
C SER A 161 -20.06 10.83 10.26
N ASN A 162 -19.37 11.03 11.39
CA ASN A 162 -18.60 10.01 12.12
C ASN A 162 -17.42 9.37 11.35
N TYR A 163 -16.84 10.06 10.38
CA TYR A 163 -15.60 9.66 9.75
C TYR A 163 -14.53 10.74 9.85
N LEU A 164 -13.27 10.36 9.65
CA LEU A 164 -12.19 11.33 9.56
C LEU A 164 -11.90 11.62 8.09
N SER A 165 -11.97 12.90 7.69
CA SER A 165 -11.45 13.34 6.40
C SER A 165 -9.92 13.40 6.51
N VAL A 166 -9.23 12.68 5.62
CA VAL A 166 -7.77 12.50 5.63
C VAL A 166 -7.21 12.78 4.24
N ASP A 167 -5.88 12.94 4.15
CA ASP A 167 -5.25 13.14 2.85
C ASP A 167 -5.07 11.80 2.11
N ALA A 168 -4.68 10.75 2.82
CA ALA A 168 -4.48 9.43 2.25
C ALA A 168 -4.74 8.33 3.28
N ILE A 169 -5.12 7.14 2.79
CA ILE A 169 -5.28 5.91 3.56
C ILE A 169 -4.30 4.83 3.08
N SER A 170 -4.11 3.81 3.91
CA SER A 170 -3.22 2.68 3.62
C SER A 170 -3.72 1.82 2.46
N GLY A 171 -2.82 1.49 1.54
CA GLY A 171 -3.06 0.46 0.53
C GLY A 171 -3.32 -0.94 1.08
N GLY A 172 -3.17 -1.16 2.40
CA GLY A 172 -3.48 -2.43 3.05
C GLY A 172 -4.97 -2.79 3.04
N ALA A 173 -5.86 -1.77 3.03
CA ALA A 173 -7.31 -1.94 2.89
C ALA A 173 -7.90 -0.66 2.28
N PHE A 174 -8.16 -0.69 0.97
CA PHE A 174 -8.45 0.48 0.15
C PHE A 174 -9.73 0.25 -0.65
N PHE A 175 -10.84 0.86 -0.23
CA PHE A 175 -12.15 0.66 -0.82
C PHE A 175 -12.60 1.89 -1.61
N LEU A 176 -13.04 1.69 -2.88
CA LEU A 176 -13.39 2.79 -3.79
C LEU A 176 -14.34 2.36 -4.89
N ALA A 177 -14.98 3.33 -5.56
CA ALA A 177 -15.76 3.06 -6.76
C ALA A 177 -14.84 2.70 -7.94
N LYS A 178 -15.19 1.66 -8.73
CA LYS A 178 -14.40 1.21 -9.88
C LYS A 178 -14.25 2.26 -10.96
N ASN A 179 -15.28 3.08 -11.19
CA ASN A 179 -15.19 4.17 -12.16
C ASN A 179 -14.10 5.18 -11.78
N LEU A 180 -13.97 5.58 -10.50
CA LEU A 180 -12.89 6.45 -10.04
C LEU A 180 -11.51 5.82 -10.29
N PHE A 181 -11.37 4.50 -10.06
CA PHE A 181 -10.12 3.80 -10.36
C PHE A 181 -9.76 3.88 -11.85
N ASN A 182 -10.76 3.69 -12.72
CA ASN A 182 -10.59 3.76 -14.17
C ASN A 182 -10.30 5.19 -14.65
N ASP A 183 -11.01 6.19 -14.15
CA ASP A 183 -10.85 7.61 -14.49
C ASP A 183 -9.42 8.10 -14.16
N LEU A 184 -8.84 7.54 -13.10
CA LEU A 184 -7.46 7.80 -12.71
C LEU A 184 -6.43 6.89 -13.39
N ASN A 185 -6.84 6.00 -14.30
CA ASN A 185 -5.96 5.01 -14.94
C ASN A 185 -5.22 4.10 -13.95
N GLY A 186 -5.88 3.72 -12.85
CA GLY A 186 -5.33 2.84 -11.84
C GLY A 186 -4.18 3.42 -11.01
N PHE A 187 -3.45 2.53 -10.35
CA PHE A 187 -2.21 2.87 -9.67
C PHE A 187 -1.09 3.16 -10.67
N ASN A 188 -0.20 4.08 -10.32
CA ASN A 188 0.97 4.38 -11.13
C ASN A 188 2.00 3.24 -11.06
N ASP A 189 2.19 2.53 -12.15
CA ASP A 189 3.11 1.38 -12.27
C ASP A 189 4.58 1.70 -11.98
N ASN A 190 4.94 2.98 -11.99
CA ASN A 190 6.30 3.42 -11.66
C ASN A 190 6.55 3.59 -10.16
N LEU A 191 5.52 3.50 -9.32
CA LEU A 191 5.65 3.56 -7.87
C LEU A 191 5.67 2.15 -7.27
N PHE A 192 6.50 1.95 -6.26
CA PHE A 192 6.58 0.72 -5.46
C PHE A 192 6.53 1.08 -3.97
N TRP A 193 5.97 1.98 -3.51
CA TRP A 193 5.69 2.61 -2.23
C TRP A 193 5.15 3.98 -2.56
N MET A 194 4.20 4.44 -1.78
CA MET A 194 3.48 5.70 -2.01
C MET A 194 2.51 5.67 -3.20
N GLU A 195 2.17 4.49 -3.73
CA GLU A 195 1.14 4.31 -4.74
C GLU A 195 -0.25 4.70 -4.22
N ASP A 196 -0.54 4.37 -2.97
CA ASP A 196 -1.75 4.76 -2.24
C ASP A 196 -1.81 6.29 -2.04
N MET A 197 -0.68 6.87 -1.64
CA MET A 197 -0.54 8.32 -1.46
C MET A 197 -0.72 9.08 -2.79
N ASP A 198 -0.11 8.59 -3.87
CA ASP A 198 -0.24 9.14 -5.22
C ASP A 198 -1.69 9.07 -5.70
N PHE A 199 -2.33 7.91 -5.53
CA PHE A 199 -3.70 7.71 -5.97
C PHE A 199 -4.67 8.61 -5.20
N CYS A 200 -4.54 8.70 -3.88
CA CYS A 200 -5.33 9.61 -3.05
C CYS A 200 -5.12 11.08 -3.47
N LYS A 201 -3.89 11.48 -3.78
CA LYS A 201 -3.59 12.84 -4.23
C LYS A 201 -4.26 13.15 -5.58
N ARG A 202 -4.22 12.21 -6.54
CA ARG A 202 -4.90 12.36 -7.84
C ARG A 202 -6.43 12.41 -7.66
N ALA A 203 -7.02 11.55 -6.82
CA ALA A 203 -8.44 11.55 -6.51
C ALA A 203 -8.87 12.90 -5.85
N SER A 204 -8.08 13.38 -4.90
CA SER A 204 -8.33 14.67 -4.25
C SER A 204 -8.26 15.85 -5.24
N THR A 205 -7.38 15.78 -6.24
CA THR A 205 -7.30 16.81 -7.30
C THR A 205 -8.55 16.84 -8.19
N LEU A 206 -9.25 15.72 -8.33
CA LEU A 206 -10.56 15.64 -8.98
C LEU A 206 -11.74 16.05 -8.07
N GLY A 207 -11.46 16.48 -6.84
CA GLY A 207 -12.47 16.94 -5.89
C GLY A 207 -13.07 15.85 -4.98
N HIS A 208 -12.56 14.61 -5.05
CA HIS A 208 -13.01 13.53 -4.17
C HIS A 208 -12.38 13.64 -2.78
N LYS A 209 -13.19 13.46 -1.73
CA LYS A 209 -12.67 13.30 -0.37
C LYS A 209 -12.18 11.88 -0.13
N ILE A 210 -11.22 11.76 0.79
CA ILE A 210 -10.73 10.49 1.29
C ILE A 210 -11.18 10.35 2.75
N ALA A 211 -11.78 9.21 3.09
CA ALA A 211 -12.34 8.95 4.40
C ALA A 211 -11.65 7.80 5.13
N TYR A 212 -11.44 7.98 6.42
CA TYR A 212 -11.06 6.91 7.33
C TYR A 212 -12.20 6.63 8.29
N LEU A 213 -12.61 5.36 8.40
CA LEU A 213 -13.68 4.90 9.29
C LEU A 213 -13.10 4.26 10.55
N PRO A 214 -13.13 4.96 11.70
CA PRO A 214 -12.60 4.41 12.95
C PRO A 214 -13.48 3.31 13.57
N ASN A 215 -14.74 3.21 13.14
CA ASN A 215 -15.74 2.30 13.71
C ASN A 215 -15.80 0.94 13.01
N THR A 216 -15.06 0.72 11.93
CA THR A 216 -14.87 -0.60 11.32
C THR A 216 -13.39 -0.94 11.29
N LYS A 217 -13.05 -2.21 11.60
CA LYS A 217 -11.67 -2.61 11.84
C LYS A 217 -11.32 -3.92 11.14
N LEU A 218 -10.07 -3.99 10.69
CA LEU A 218 -9.43 -5.20 10.19
C LEU A 218 -8.13 -5.44 10.94
N ILE A 219 -7.77 -6.71 11.20
CA ILE A 219 -6.39 -7.04 11.59
C ILE A 219 -5.49 -6.91 10.36
N HIS A 220 -4.27 -6.42 10.56
CA HIS A 220 -3.24 -6.40 9.54
C HIS A 220 -1.91 -6.82 10.16
N TYR A 221 -1.31 -7.90 9.65
CA TYR A 221 -0.08 -8.49 10.22
C TYR A 221 1.20 -7.73 9.90
N ILE A 222 1.15 -6.68 9.14
CA ILE A 222 2.24 -5.80 8.63
C ILE A 222 3.50 -6.54 8.14
N GLY A 223 3.82 -6.31 6.88
CA GLY A 223 5.19 -6.51 6.35
C GLY A 223 5.64 -7.94 6.14
N LYS A 224 4.77 -8.94 6.21
CA LYS A 224 5.16 -10.36 6.09
C LYS A 224 5.81 -10.70 4.74
N SER A 225 5.44 -10.00 3.69
CA SER A 225 6.06 -10.13 2.36
C SER A 225 7.33 -9.29 2.18
N SER A 226 7.49 -8.16 2.90
CA SER A 226 8.59 -7.19 2.69
C SER A 226 9.81 -7.38 3.61
N GLU A 227 9.67 -8.03 4.76
CA GLU A 227 10.74 -8.20 5.76
C GLU A 227 11.96 -8.98 5.25
N LYS A 228 11.81 -9.78 4.19
CA LYS A 228 12.85 -10.70 3.72
C LYS A 228 13.89 -10.05 2.78
N ASN A 229 13.63 -8.84 2.23
CA ASN A 229 14.51 -8.25 1.21
C ASN A 229 14.89 -6.78 1.47
N TRP A 230 15.86 -6.57 2.39
CA TRP A 230 16.36 -5.24 2.77
C TRP A 230 16.87 -4.40 1.59
N VAL A 231 17.47 -5.03 0.58
CA VAL A 231 18.05 -4.32 -0.58
C VAL A 231 16.94 -3.62 -1.37
N VAL A 232 15.91 -4.37 -1.73
CA VAL A 232 14.77 -3.86 -2.50
C VAL A 232 13.98 -2.84 -1.66
N THR A 233 13.75 -3.15 -0.37
CA THR A 233 12.96 -2.30 0.52
C THR A 233 13.60 -0.93 0.73
N ILE A 234 14.91 -0.87 1.07
CA ILE A 234 15.61 0.40 1.30
C ILE A 234 15.61 1.25 0.03
N SER A 235 16.02 0.65 -1.09
CA SER A 235 16.14 1.40 -2.34
C SER A 235 14.80 1.90 -2.84
N ASN A 236 13.79 1.03 -2.91
CA ASN A 236 12.48 1.44 -3.42
C ASN A 236 11.80 2.47 -2.52
N ARG A 237 11.94 2.35 -1.19
CA ARG A 237 11.39 3.34 -0.26
C ARG A 237 11.95 4.75 -0.46
N LEU A 238 13.26 4.88 -0.66
CA LEU A 238 13.90 6.17 -0.90
C LEU A 238 13.61 6.71 -2.31
N LEU A 239 13.68 5.83 -3.31
CA LEU A 239 13.47 6.22 -4.70
C LEU A 239 12.01 6.55 -5.00
N SER A 240 11.04 5.88 -4.36
CA SER A 240 9.62 6.20 -4.51
C SER A 240 9.27 7.58 -3.94
N LYS A 241 9.95 8.03 -2.88
CA LYS A 241 9.81 9.42 -2.41
C LYS A 241 10.23 10.42 -3.50
N ILE A 242 11.36 10.19 -4.16
CA ILE A 242 11.81 11.04 -5.26
C ILE A 242 10.81 11.06 -6.41
N LYS A 243 10.26 9.88 -6.78
CA LYS A 243 9.27 9.78 -7.84
C LYS A 243 7.97 10.49 -7.49
N TYR A 244 7.47 10.29 -6.28
CA TYR A 244 6.28 10.99 -5.79
C TYR A 244 6.47 12.51 -5.85
N PHE A 245 7.64 13.00 -5.41
CA PHE A 245 7.95 14.44 -5.49
C PHE A 245 8.04 14.95 -6.93
N LYS A 246 8.58 14.16 -7.86
CA LYS A 246 8.57 14.52 -9.29
C LYS A 246 7.17 14.62 -9.89
N LEU A 247 6.21 13.87 -9.35
CA LEU A 247 4.82 13.90 -9.80
C LEU A 247 4.02 15.07 -9.22
N HIS A 248 4.34 15.49 -7.98
CA HIS A 248 3.44 16.34 -7.19
C HIS A 248 4.07 17.62 -6.65
N HIS A 249 5.38 17.84 -6.84
CA HIS A 249 6.11 18.97 -6.28
C HIS A 249 6.95 19.72 -7.33
N GLY A 250 7.35 20.94 -7.01
CA GLY A 250 8.18 21.77 -7.86
C GLY A 250 9.63 21.28 -7.96
N SER A 251 10.32 21.67 -9.04
CA SER A 251 11.70 21.23 -9.33
C SER A 251 12.69 21.53 -8.21
N SER A 252 12.53 22.65 -7.50
CA SER A 252 13.42 23.03 -6.37
C SER A 252 13.28 22.07 -5.19
N GLU A 253 12.05 21.69 -4.83
CA GLU A 253 11.79 20.72 -3.76
C GLU A 253 12.31 19.32 -4.14
N VAL A 254 12.11 18.90 -5.39
CA VAL A 254 12.64 17.66 -5.93
C VAL A 254 14.17 17.60 -5.83
N MET A 255 14.85 18.67 -6.26
CA MET A 255 16.33 18.75 -6.21
C MET A 255 16.84 18.74 -4.77
N THR A 256 16.18 19.47 -3.87
CA THR A 256 16.52 19.47 -2.43
C THR A 256 16.38 18.09 -1.83
N LEU A 257 15.27 17.39 -2.12
CA LEU A 257 15.04 16.02 -1.64
C LEU A 257 16.08 15.04 -2.19
N ILE A 258 16.39 15.09 -3.49
CA ILE A 258 17.41 14.24 -4.12
C ILE A 258 18.77 14.46 -3.44
N THR A 259 19.17 15.72 -3.22
CA THR A 259 20.43 16.06 -2.56
C THR A 259 20.47 15.51 -1.13
N ALA A 260 19.39 15.70 -0.37
CA ALA A 260 19.29 15.19 0.99
C ALA A 260 19.36 13.65 1.05
N ILE A 261 18.66 12.94 0.16
CA ILE A 261 18.73 11.48 0.07
C ILE A 261 20.13 11.02 -0.34
N TYR A 262 20.77 11.72 -1.30
CA TYR A 262 22.13 11.40 -1.72
C TYR A 262 23.11 11.50 -0.54
N LEU A 263 23.09 12.59 0.21
CA LEU A 263 23.94 12.80 1.38
C LEU A 263 23.69 11.72 2.44
N LEU A 264 22.41 11.41 2.75
CA LEU A 264 22.06 10.34 3.67
C LEU A 264 22.67 9.01 3.23
N VAL A 265 22.50 8.66 1.95
CA VAL A 265 22.96 7.37 1.40
C VAL A 265 24.47 7.26 1.45
N VAL A 266 25.21 8.34 1.11
CA VAL A 266 26.68 8.38 1.22
C VAL A 266 27.12 8.16 2.66
N VAL A 267 26.53 8.85 3.64
CA VAL A 267 26.86 8.71 5.07
C VAL A 267 26.54 7.29 5.56
N LYS A 268 25.38 6.74 5.17
CA LYS A 268 25.00 5.35 5.53
C LYS A 268 25.93 4.32 4.90
N CYS A 269 26.36 4.50 3.65
CA CYS A 269 27.36 3.62 3.02
C CYS A 269 28.69 3.67 3.77
N ALA A 270 29.21 4.84 4.10
CA ALA A 270 30.46 5.00 4.85
C ALA A 270 30.35 4.31 6.22
N TYR A 271 29.31 4.59 6.98
CA TYR A 271 29.08 3.97 8.31
C TYR A 271 28.94 2.45 8.25
N LEU A 272 28.10 1.94 7.32
CA LEU A 272 27.83 0.51 7.21
C LEU A 272 29.00 -0.27 6.61
N LEU A 273 29.91 0.37 5.88
CA LEU A 273 31.14 -0.27 5.40
C LEU A 273 31.95 -0.83 6.59
N PHE A 274 32.08 -0.06 7.68
CA PHE A 274 32.79 -0.51 8.90
C PHE A 274 32.03 -1.59 9.67
N LEU A 275 30.68 -1.59 9.66
CA LEU A 275 29.86 -2.55 10.40
C LEU A 275 29.53 -3.83 9.62
N SER A 276 29.60 -3.79 8.32
CA SER A 276 29.18 -4.90 7.45
C SER A 276 29.96 -6.22 7.68
N PRO A 277 31.25 -6.22 8.09
CA PRO A 277 31.95 -7.46 8.41
C PRO A 277 31.40 -8.18 9.65
N PHE A 278 30.79 -7.46 10.60
CA PHE A 278 30.40 -7.98 11.91
C PHE A 278 28.97 -8.54 11.95
N SER A 279 28.13 -8.28 10.94
CA SER A 279 26.75 -8.75 10.92
C SER A 279 26.19 -8.90 9.51
N SER A 280 25.49 -10.02 9.27
CA SER A 280 24.78 -10.26 8.02
C SER A 280 23.67 -9.23 7.77
N VAL A 281 23.05 -8.70 8.82
CA VAL A 281 22.03 -7.65 8.72
C VAL A 281 22.66 -6.33 8.24
N TYR A 282 23.81 -5.93 8.82
CA TYR A 282 24.53 -4.73 8.38
C TYR A 282 25.03 -4.86 6.95
N ARG A 283 25.49 -6.07 6.57
CA ARG A 283 25.91 -6.35 5.18
C ARG A 283 24.74 -6.16 4.19
N LYS A 284 23.56 -6.71 4.50
CA LYS A 284 22.37 -6.54 3.66
C LYS A 284 21.95 -5.07 3.55
N LYS A 285 21.97 -4.33 4.67
CA LYS A 285 21.68 -2.88 4.67
C LYS A 285 22.71 -2.10 3.85
N PHE A 286 24.00 -2.41 4.00
CA PHE A 286 25.07 -1.79 3.21
C PHE A 286 24.83 -1.98 1.71
N ILE A 287 24.54 -3.22 1.27
CA ILE A 287 24.22 -3.51 -0.13
C ILE A 287 23.01 -2.70 -0.60
N GLY A 288 21.97 -2.58 0.21
CA GLY A 288 20.78 -1.79 -0.10
C GLY A 288 21.10 -0.30 -0.33
N TYR A 289 21.87 0.33 0.56
CA TYR A 289 22.28 1.72 0.38
C TYR A 289 23.25 1.90 -0.79
N LEU A 290 24.18 0.97 -1.00
CA LEU A 290 25.10 1.01 -2.14
C LEU A 290 24.36 0.87 -3.48
N THR A 291 23.36 0.01 -3.54
CA THR A 291 22.47 -0.11 -4.71
C THR A 291 21.71 1.19 -4.93
N THR A 292 21.16 1.78 -3.87
CA THR A 292 20.49 3.09 -3.96
C THR A 292 21.43 4.17 -4.50
N LEU A 293 22.68 4.20 -4.02
CA LEU A 293 23.68 5.18 -4.49
C LEU A 293 23.95 5.01 -6.00
N LYS A 294 24.15 3.78 -6.46
CA LYS A 294 24.37 3.49 -7.89
C LYS A 294 23.19 3.95 -8.75
N LEU A 295 21.96 3.70 -8.30
CA LEU A 295 20.74 4.11 -9.01
C LEU A 295 20.58 5.65 -9.05
N LEU A 296 20.93 6.33 -7.97
CA LEU A 296 20.92 7.81 -7.93
C LEU A 296 21.94 8.40 -8.90
N LEU A 297 23.16 7.87 -8.95
CA LEU A 297 24.21 8.32 -9.86
C LEU A 297 23.84 8.11 -11.33
N ASN A 298 23.18 6.98 -11.64
CA ASN A 298 22.72 6.67 -12.99
C ASN A 298 21.37 7.34 -13.34
N LYS A 299 20.82 8.19 -12.45
CA LYS A 299 19.49 8.79 -12.58
C LYS A 299 18.36 7.75 -12.79
N GLN A 300 18.60 6.52 -12.37
CA GLN A 300 17.63 5.45 -12.37
C GLN A 300 16.91 5.44 -11.02
N TYR A 301 15.60 5.64 -11.02
CA TYR A 301 14.82 5.73 -9.78
C TYR A 301 13.95 4.50 -9.53
N GLN A 302 14.35 3.34 -10.07
CA GLN A 302 13.63 2.08 -9.88
C GLN A 302 14.60 0.89 -9.91
N ILE A 303 14.42 -0.04 -8.98
CA ILE A 303 14.96 -1.40 -9.11
C ILE A 303 13.90 -2.21 -9.85
N GLY A 304 14.31 -2.94 -10.90
CA GLY A 304 13.50 -4.03 -11.42
C GLY A 304 13.25 -5.07 -10.31
N LEU A 305 12.06 -5.58 -10.25
CA LEU A 305 11.67 -6.66 -9.32
C LEU A 305 12.22 -7.99 -9.82
#